data_ca85643c370ce2f224c29223b794e126
#
_entry.id   ca85643c370ce2f224c29223b794e126
#
_cell.length_a   1.000
_cell.length_b   1.000
_cell.length_c   1.000
_cell.angle_alpha   90.00
_cell.angle_beta   90.00
_cell.angle_gamma   90.00
#
_symmetry.space_group_name_H-M   'P 1'
#
loop_
_entity.id
_entity.type
_entity.pdbx_description
1 polymer ?
#
loop_
_entity_poly.entity_id
_entity_poly.type
_entity_poly.pdbx_seq_one_letter_code
_entity_poly.pdbx_strand_id
1 'polypeptide(L)'
;MNFDRMRIKTAFKLFLLCFVFVFIAIFISMILFSGEDFDGGNSIFQSFYEDPAELNPDEEKRKSQERITEPIILWWTPFTGEPGKYKKCGNVKCFFTVNRHYRNNPQTKVFMFYGTDFKYFDLPLPRKPHHEWALLHEESPKNNFILSFEDVVTLFNHTSTFRRESDYPITTQYIDSAAWLFSSMFHLSAKEKTEQSKSLNLSPMIYAHSDCGTPSDRDGYIHKLMKYINIDSYGSCLHNKNLPDHLRDPLKGMFHDDFYKLISKYKFAAAMENGICNDYVTEKLWRPLFVGTIPIVMGSPTIKDLLPSNKSAIIVDDFDSVEDLAKYLKFLDENDEEYDKYFEWKKTGITNQHLLNILKEREWSINDYNSNNAINFIDGFECFVCKRIHENIQREKKGGKKLKFQATVDHYGCPAPSKFDENGKRTLKNDDWDYEYLHSKYYAKALRYHLEMNKNIDRNSIASTANRFRAAGDLR
;
A
#
# COMPACT_ATOMS: atom_id res chain seq x y z
N MET A 1 -50.70 -41.95 38.97
CA MET A 1 -49.51 -42.03 38.09
C MET A 1 -49.76 -41.35 36.74
N ASN A 2 -50.47 -40.19 36.68
CA ASN A 2 -50.74 -39.47 35.41
C ASN A 2 -50.43 -37.98 35.44
N PHE A 3 -49.92 -37.39 36.53
CA PHE A 3 -49.64 -35.97 36.65
C PHE A 3 -48.19 -35.61 36.22
N ASP A 4 -47.26 -36.53 36.35
CA ASP A 4 -45.85 -36.26 35.99
C ASP A 4 -45.56 -36.33 34.47
N ARG A 5 -46.29 -37.18 33.73
CA ARG A 5 -46.14 -37.25 32.27
C ARG A 5 -46.60 -35.98 31.51
N MET A 6 -47.54 -35.22 32.12
CA MET A 6 -48.06 -34.01 31.50
C MET A 6 -47.09 -32.83 31.71
N ARG A 7 -46.44 -32.75 32.85
CA ARG A 7 -45.41 -31.70 33.17
C ARG A 7 -44.16 -31.88 32.33
N ILE A 8 -43.71 -33.13 32.11
CA ILE A 8 -42.54 -33.43 31.28
C ILE A 8 -42.79 -33.09 29.79
N LYS A 9 -44.00 -33.40 29.28
CA LYS A 9 -44.35 -33.01 27.89
C LYS A 9 -44.47 -31.52 27.68
N THR A 10 -44.92 -30.75 28.67
CA THR A 10 -45.02 -29.30 28.60
C THR A 10 -43.63 -28.65 28.70
N ALA A 11 -42.77 -29.15 29.60
CA ALA A 11 -41.40 -28.69 29.72
C ALA A 11 -40.57 -28.98 28.45
N PHE A 12 -40.77 -30.17 27.85
CA PHE A 12 -40.10 -30.54 26.60
C PHE A 12 -40.56 -29.67 25.41
N LYS A 13 -41.86 -29.35 25.34
CA LYS A 13 -42.39 -28.41 24.32
C LYS A 13 -41.84 -26.98 24.49
N LEU A 14 -41.74 -26.49 25.74
CA LEU A 14 -41.14 -25.18 26.01
C LEU A 14 -39.66 -25.16 25.67
N PHE A 15 -38.91 -26.20 25.97
CA PHE A 15 -37.50 -26.34 25.62
C PHE A 15 -37.30 -26.38 24.10
N LEU A 16 -38.14 -27.12 23.36
CA LEU A 16 -38.08 -27.16 21.90
C LEU A 16 -38.43 -25.81 21.27
N LEU A 17 -39.39 -25.07 21.83
CA LEU A 17 -39.75 -23.73 21.38
C LEU A 17 -38.59 -22.72 21.62
N CYS A 18 -37.96 -22.77 22.78
CA CYS A 18 -36.79 -21.93 23.06
C CYS A 18 -35.62 -22.25 22.12
N PHE A 19 -35.37 -23.54 21.81
CA PHE A 19 -34.36 -23.96 20.86
C PHE A 19 -34.62 -23.45 19.44
N VAL A 20 -35.87 -23.53 18.97
CA VAL A 20 -36.29 -23.00 17.66
C VAL A 20 -36.14 -21.48 17.61
N PHE A 21 -36.50 -20.74 18.67
CA PHE A 21 -36.29 -19.27 18.71
C PHE A 21 -34.82 -18.87 18.71
N VAL A 22 -33.95 -19.60 19.40
CA VAL A 22 -32.50 -19.36 19.38
C VAL A 22 -31.92 -19.65 17.99
N PHE A 23 -32.35 -20.72 17.33
CA PHE A 23 -31.91 -21.00 15.95
C PHE A 23 -32.40 -19.98 14.94
N ILE A 24 -33.64 -19.51 15.07
CA ILE A 24 -34.20 -18.46 14.22
C ILE A 24 -33.44 -17.13 14.47
N ALA A 25 -33.12 -16.78 15.71
CA ALA A 25 -32.35 -15.59 16.04
C ALA A 25 -30.94 -15.66 15.48
N ILE A 26 -30.25 -16.79 15.57
CA ILE A 26 -28.93 -17.04 14.97
C ILE A 26 -29.01 -16.96 13.43
N PHE A 27 -30.06 -17.54 12.82
CA PHE A 27 -30.24 -17.52 11.37
C PHE A 27 -30.57 -16.13 10.85
N ILE A 28 -31.40 -15.38 11.57
CA ILE A 28 -31.65 -13.95 11.25
C ILE A 28 -30.38 -13.11 11.44
N SER A 29 -29.60 -13.37 12.49
CA SER A 29 -28.30 -12.74 12.69
C SER A 29 -27.34 -13.06 11.54
N MET A 30 -27.27 -14.33 11.11
CA MET A 30 -26.45 -14.71 9.95
C MET A 30 -26.91 -14.05 8.65
N ILE A 31 -28.22 -13.89 8.43
CA ILE A 31 -28.77 -13.21 7.24
C ILE A 31 -28.50 -11.70 7.32
N LEU A 32 -28.60 -11.10 8.49
CA LEU A 32 -28.31 -9.66 8.68
C LEU A 32 -26.82 -9.36 8.59
N PHE A 33 -25.94 -10.33 8.91
CA PHE A 33 -24.47 -10.19 8.76
C PHE A 33 -23.92 -10.75 7.44
N SER A 34 -24.70 -11.47 6.63
CA SER A 34 -24.28 -11.98 5.31
C SER A 34 -24.53 -10.99 4.15
N GLY A 35 -25.00 -9.79 4.46
CA GLY A 35 -25.21 -8.72 3.48
C GLY A 35 -24.07 -7.70 3.37
N GLU A 36 -22.99 -7.89 4.11
CA GLU A 36 -21.79 -7.07 3.91
C GLU A 36 -20.86 -7.78 2.93
N ASP A 37 -20.78 -7.22 1.74
CA ASP A 37 -19.75 -7.55 0.74
C ASP A 37 -18.38 -7.52 1.40
N PHE A 38 -17.69 -8.65 1.37
CA PHE A 38 -16.32 -8.80 1.86
C PHE A 38 -15.39 -8.05 0.90
N ASP A 39 -15.34 -6.72 1.02
CA ASP A 39 -14.36 -5.88 0.35
C ASP A 39 -13.11 -5.85 1.23
N GLY A 40 -12.28 -6.88 1.09
CA GLY A 40 -11.06 -7.11 1.86
C GLY A 40 -9.91 -6.21 1.40
N GLY A 41 -10.07 -4.89 1.49
CA GLY A 41 -9.03 -3.92 1.21
C GLY A 41 -8.85 -2.93 2.36
N ASN A 42 -8.38 -3.40 3.51
CA ASN A 42 -7.98 -2.47 4.58
C ASN A 42 -6.66 -1.79 4.21
N SER A 43 -6.75 -0.57 3.68
CA SER A 43 -5.60 0.30 3.53
C SER A 43 -5.04 0.66 4.92
N ILE A 44 -3.72 0.65 5.03
CA ILE A 44 -2.94 0.95 6.25
C ILE A 44 -3.22 2.36 6.81
N PHE A 45 -3.96 3.20 6.07
CA PHE A 45 -4.25 4.60 6.40
C PHE A 45 -5.68 4.87 6.89
N GLN A 46 -6.49 3.85 7.19
CA GLN A 46 -7.87 4.04 7.67
C GLN A 46 -7.98 4.72 9.06
N SER A 47 -6.86 4.92 9.78
CA SER A 47 -6.85 5.59 11.10
C SER A 47 -6.95 7.13 11.05
N PHE A 48 -7.04 7.74 9.88
CA PHE A 48 -7.20 9.20 9.72
C PHE A 48 -8.63 9.66 9.42
N TYR A 49 -9.60 8.74 9.41
CA TYR A 49 -11.00 9.13 9.31
C TYR A 49 -11.56 9.45 10.70
N GLU A 50 -11.51 10.72 11.10
CA GLU A 50 -12.56 11.27 11.95
C GLU A 50 -13.83 11.26 11.09
N ASP A 51 -14.93 10.70 11.60
CA ASP A 51 -16.25 10.79 10.96
C ASP A 51 -16.47 12.24 10.55
N PRO A 52 -16.82 12.51 9.27
CA PRO A 52 -17.13 13.88 8.87
C PRO A 52 -18.30 14.35 9.72
N ALA A 53 -18.07 15.32 10.58
CA ALA A 53 -19.16 15.98 11.29
C ALA A 53 -20.22 16.33 10.25
N GLU A 54 -21.48 15.89 10.45
CA GLU A 54 -22.61 16.22 9.60
C GLU A 54 -22.68 17.73 9.45
N LEU A 55 -22.16 18.24 8.35
CA LEU A 55 -22.22 19.66 8.02
C LEU A 55 -23.68 20.00 7.75
N ASN A 56 -24.15 21.04 8.41
CA ASN A 56 -25.49 21.59 8.21
C ASN A 56 -25.74 21.83 6.70
N PRO A 57 -26.79 21.25 6.08
CA PRO A 57 -27.06 21.40 4.64
C PRO A 57 -27.14 22.84 4.13
N ASP A 58 -27.47 23.78 5.02
CA ASP A 58 -27.55 25.22 4.69
C ASP A 58 -26.15 25.88 4.68
N GLU A 59 -25.18 25.36 5.43
CA GLU A 59 -23.79 25.79 5.38
C GLU A 59 -23.09 25.28 4.13
N GLU A 60 -23.42 24.08 3.69
CA GLU A 60 -22.92 23.48 2.43
C GLU A 60 -23.45 24.26 1.21
N LYS A 61 -24.72 24.66 1.21
CA LYS A 61 -25.32 25.56 0.19
C LYS A 61 -24.71 26.95 0.19
N ARG A 62 -24.41 27.54 1.35
CA ARG A 62 -23.74 28.84 1.45
C ARG A 62 -22.33 28.81 0.94
N LYS A 63 -21.54 27.79 1.28
CA LYS A 63 -20.15 27.59 0.78
C LYS A 63 -20.11 27.30 -0.73
N SER A 64 -21.14 26.65 -1.30
CA SER A 64 -21.25 26.43 -2.75
C SER A 64 -21.58 27.70 -3.56
N GLN A 65 -22.02 28.78 -2.92
CA GLN A 65 -22.32 30.07 -3.55
C GLN A 65 -21.14 31.05 -3.60
N GLU A 66 -20.04 30.78 -2.87
CA GLU A 66 -18.82 31.56 -3.03
C GLU A 66 -18.24 31.34 -4.42
N ARG A 67 -18.08 32.46 -5.17
CA ARG A 67 -17.51 32.38 -6.54
C ARG A 67 -16.02 32.02 -6.45
N ILE A 68 -15.71 30.73 -6.57
CA ILE A 68 -14.32 30.25 -6.61
C ILE A 68 -13.69 30.76 -7.90
N THR A 69 -12.62 31.53 -7.77
CA THR A 69 -11.84 32.10 -8.87
C THR A 69 -10.57 31.30 -9.17
N GLU A 70 -10.07 30.57 -8.18
CA GLU A 70 -8.87 29.76 -8.27
C GLU A 70 -9.15 28.41 -8.94
N PRO A 71 -8.14 27.77 -9.54
CA PRO A 71 -8.29 26.41 -10.05
C PRO A 71 -8.77 25.45 -8.96
N ILE A 72 -9.77 24.63 -9.29
CA ILE A 72 -10.29 23.59 -8.41
C ILE A 72 -9.58 22.28 -8.77
N ILE A 73 -9.04 21.62 -7.74
CA ILE A 73 -8.53 20.27 -7.77
C ILE A 73 -9.48 19.41 -6.94
N LEU A 74 -10.19 18.51 -7.62
CA LEU A 74 -11.26 17.71 -7.03
C LEU A 74 -10.76 16.27 -6.84
N TRP A 75 -10.66 15.83 -5.60
CA TRP A 75 -10.48 14.41 -5.29
C TRP A 75 -11.73 13.63 -5.67
N TRP A 76 -11.61 12.82 -6.72
CA TRP A 76 -12.70 11.97 -7.21
C TRP A 76 -12.85 10.69 -6.38
N THR A 77 -11.73 10.03 -6.12
CA THR A 77 -11.59 9.01 -5.06
C THR A 77 -10.63 9.59 -4.04
N PRO A 78 -11.11 10.03 -2.88
CA PRO A 78 -10.30 10.81 -1.95
C PRO A 78 -9.33 9.92 -1.17
N PHE A 79 -8.11 10.41 -1.00
CA PHE A 79 -7.19 9.95 0.04
C PHE A 79 -7.37 10.80 1.32
N THR A 80 -7.76 12.06 1.14
CA THR A 80 -8.07 13.00 2.24
C THR A 80 -9.55 13.37 2.19
N GLY A 81 -10.15 13.61 3.36
CA GLY A 81 -11.58 13.93 3.49
C GLY A 81 -11.91 15.42 3.43
N GLU A 82 -11.09 16.28 2.84
CA GLU A 82 -11.29 17.73 2.90
C GLU A 82 -12.55 18.21 2.16
N PRO A 83 -13.55 18.80 2.85
CA PRO A 83 -14.80 19.24 2.23
C PRO A 83 -14.64 20.45 1.30
N GLY A 84 -13.56 21.23 1.47
CA GLY A 84 -13.19 22.37 0.63
C GLY A 84 -12.22 23.30 1.36
N LYS A 85 -11.02 23.47 0.81
CA LYS A 85 -9.95 24.28 1.41
C LYS A 85 -9.08 24.93 0.35
N TYR A 86 -8.76 26.20 0.58
CA TYR A 86 -7.72 26.88 -0.19
C TYR A 86 -6.34 26.51 0.38
N LYS A 87 -5.47 25.94 -0.46
CA LYS A 87 -4.06 25.71 -0.11
C LYS A 87 -3.17 26.63 -0.91
N LYS A 88 -2.17 27.22 -0.23
CA LYS A 88 -1.11 28.03 -0.84
C LYS A 88 0.07 27.13 -1.18
N CYS A 89 0.38 27.03 -2.46
CA CYS A 89 1.44 26.19 -3.00
C CYS A 89 2.59 27.06 -3.53
N GLY A 90 3.42 27.59 -2.63
CA GLY A 90 4.41 28.61 -2.94
C GLY A 90 3.74 29.96 -3.26
N ASN A 91 3.89 30.42 -4.50
CA ASN A 91 3.33 31.71 -4.99
C ASN A 91 1.97 31.53 -5.68
N VAL A 92 1.43 30.35 -5.77
CA VAL A 92 0.12 30.04 -6.37
C VAL A 92 -0.86 29.46 -5.33
N LYS A 93 -2.14 29.42 -5.67
CA LYS A 93 -3.20 28.97 -4.79
C LYS A 93 -4.22 28.17 -5.58
N CYS A 94 -4.66 27.03 -5.03
CA CYS A 94 -5.75 26.23 -5.58
C CYS A 94 -6.80 25.94 -4.50
N PHE A 95 -8.01 25.59 -4.94
CA PHE A 95 -9.07 25.10 -4.07
C PHE A 95 -9.14 23.57 -4.18
N PHE A 96 -8.99 22.88 -3.05
CA PHE A 96 -9.02 21.43 -2.95
C PHE A 96 -10.33 20.98 -2.31
N THR A 97 -10.97 19.95 -2.85
CA THR A 97 -12.25 19.48 -2.32
C THR A 97 -12.53 18.04 -2.73
N VAL A 98 -13.29 17.31 -1.91
CA VAL A 98 -13.90 16.01 -2.24
C VAL A 98 -15.35 16.17 -2.75
N ASN A 99 -15.91 17.37 -2.70
CA ASN A 99 -17.30 17.61 -3.07
C ASN A 99 -17.52 17.53 -4.59
N ARG A 100 -18.10 16.43 -5.05
CA ARG A 100 -18.36 16.15 -6.47
C ARG A 100 -19.32 17.13 -7.16
N HIS A 101 -20.04 18.00 -6.41
CA HIS A 101 -20.84 19.07 -7.00
C HIS A 101 -20.01 20.06 -7.84
N TYR A 102 -18.73 20.21 -7.52
CA TYR A 102 -17.81 21.02 -8.30
C TYR A 102 -17.38 20.40 -9.64
N ARG A 103 -17.78 19.15 -9.95
CA ARG A 103 -17.41 18.44 -11.20
C ARG A 103 -17.60 19.30 -12.46
N ASN A 104 -18.69 20.06 -12.54
CA ASN A 104 -19.04 20.87 -13.70
C ASN A 104 -18.62 22.33 -13.59
N ASN A 105 -18.00 22.73 -12.48
CA ASN A 105 -17.54 24.11 -12.28
C ASN A 105 -16.46 24.45 -13.33
N PRO A 106 -16.52 25.63 -13.98
CA PRO A 106 -15.52 26.04 -15.01
C PRO A 106 -14.08 26.11 -14.48
N GLN A 107 -13.91 26.27 -13.15
CA GLN A 107 -12.61 26.31 -12.51
C GLN A 107 -12.07 24.91 -12.17
N THR A 108 -12.86 23.84 -12.27
CA THR A 108 -12.35 22.49 -12.08
C THR A 108 -11.41 22.13 -13.22
N LYS A 109 -10.14 21.95 -12.85
CA LYS A 109 -9.05 21.67 -13.78
C LYS A 109 -8.53 20.24 -13.66
N VAL A 110 -8.54 19.69 -12.43
CA VAL A 110 -7.99 18.36 -12.16
C VAL A 110 -8.98 17.53 -11.36
N PHE A 111 -9.05 16.26 -11.73
CA PHE A 111 -9.63 15.20 -10.89
C PHE A 111 -8.48 14.35 -10.35
N MET A 112 -8.37 14.26 -9.03
CA MET A 112 -7.37 13.43 -8.35
C MET A 112 -7.98 12.11 -7.93
N PHE A 113 -7.20 11.05 -8.03
CA PHE A 113 -7.61 9.71 -7.68
C PHE A 113 -6.60 9.10 -6.71
N TYR A 114 -7.10 8.54 -5.62
CA TYR A 114 -6.36 7.58 -4.83
C TYR A 114 -6.46 6.21 -5.52
N GLY A 115 -5.33 5.58 -5.78
CA GLY A 115 -5.26 4.42 -6.66
C GLY A 115 -5.97 3.18 -6.12
N THR A 116 -5.92 2.93 -4.79
CA THR A 116 -6.64 1.81 -4.16
C THR A 116 -8.14 1.91 -4.44
N ASP A 117 -8.72 3.11 -4.40
CA ASP A 117 -10.14 3.37 -4.58
C ASP A 117 -10.53 3.71 -6.03
N PHE A 118 -9.60 3.65 -6.96
CA PHE A 118 -9.90 3.89 -8.36
C PHE A 118 -10.85 2.83 -8.91
N LYS A 119 -12.01 3.28 -9.45
CA LYS A 119 -13.04 2.43 -10.02
C LYS A 119 -13.23 2.75 -11.50
N TYR A 120 -12.95 1.80 -12.38
CA TYR A 120 -13.04 1.96 -13.84
C TYR A 120 -14.43 2.35 -14.33
N PHE A 121 -15.48 2.15 -13.52
CA PHE A 121 -16.88 2.46 -13.85
C PHE A 121 -17.39 3.76 -13.16
N ASP A 122 -16.58 4.40 -12.31
CA ASP A 122 -16.91 5.68 -11.65
C ASP A 122 -15.87 6.73 -12.04
N LEU A 123 -16.07 7.33 -13.19
CA LEU A 123 -15.15 8.31 -13.76
C LEU A 123 -15.84 9.67 -14.00
N PRO A 124 -15.12 10.80 -13.86
CA PRO A 124 -15.66 12.15 -14.12
C PRO A 124 -15.83 12.45 -15.61
N LEU A 125 -16.77 11.76 -16.25
CA LEU A 125 -17.06 11.89 -17.68
C LEU A 125 -18.28 12.78 -17.97
N PRO A 126 -18.38 13.45 -19.16
CA PRO A 126 -17.38 13.46 -20.21
C PRO A 126 -16.12 14.24 -19.80
N ARG A 127 -14.94 13.72 -20.15
CA ARG A 127 -13.67 14.41 -19.91
C ARG A 127 -13.54 15.59 -20.85
N LYS A 128 -13.53 16.80 -20.31
CA LYS A 128 -13.37 18.02 -21.11
C LYS A 128 -11.90 18.24 -21.47
N PRO A 129 -11.56 18.99 -22.54
CA PRO A 129 -10.18 19.22 -22.97
C PRO A 129 -9.30 19.91 -21.92
N HIS A 130 -9.89 20.62 -20.96
CA HIS A 130 -9.17 21.29 -19.87
C HIS A 130 -9.12 20.46 -18.58
N HIS A 131 -9.72 19.27 -18.57
CA HIS A 131 -9.66 18.37 -17.42
C HIS A 131 -8.42 17.50 -17.48
N GLU A 132 -7.58 17.59 -16.47
CA GLU A 132 -6.45 16.69 -16.26
C GLU A 132 -6.78 15.71 -15.11
N TRP A 133 -6.17 14.54 -15.16
CA TRP A 133 -6.33 13.51 -14.14
C TRP A 133 -5.01 13.28 -13.43
N ALA A 134 -5.05 13.16 -12.10
CA ALA A 134 -3.89 12.94 -11.27
C ALA A 134 -4.07 11.67 -10.43
N LEU A 135 -3.05 10.83 -10.36
CA LEU A 135 -3.02 9.58 -9.60
C LEU A 135 -2.05 9.69 -8.44
N LEU A 136 -2.52 9.47 -7.23
CA LEU A 136 -1.69 9.16 -6.06
C LEU A 136 -1.86 7.68 -5.73
N HIS A 137 -0.76 6.91 -5.68
CA HIS A 137 -0.82 5.51 -5.30
C HIS A 137 0.51 5.00 -4.76
N GLU A 138 0.57 4.80 -3.46
CA GLU A 138 1.76 4.34 -2.72
C GLU A 138 1.81 2.82 -2.59
N GLU A 139 0.68 2.14 -2.78
CA GLU A 139 0.53 0.72 -2.56
C GLU A 139 0.89 -0.13 -3.80
N SER A 140 1.15 -1.41 -3.57
CA SER A 140 1.40 -2.35 -4.65
C SER A 140 0.15 -2.62 -5.49
N PRO A 141 0.31 -3.21 -6.70
CA PRO A 141 -0.82 -3.60 -7.56
C PRO A 141 -1.80 -4.58 -6.93
N LYS A 142 -1.43 -5.26 -5.83
CA LYS A 142 -2.34 -6.09 -5.06
C LYS A 142 -3.64 -5.35 -4.73
N ASN A 143 -3.54 -4.07 -4.42
CA ASN A 143 -4.70 -3.25 -4.07
C ASN A 143 -5.54 -2.87 -5.30
N ASN A 144 -4.92 -2.72 -6.48
CA ASN A 144 -5.64 -2.42 -7.73
C ASN A 144 -4.80 -2.72 -8.97
N PHE A 145 -4.84 -3.94 -9.47
CA PHE A 145 -4.05 -4.38 -10.64
C PHE A 145 -4.34 -3.59 -11.92
N ILE A 146 -5.53 -3.02 -12.07
CA ILE A 146 -5.91 -2.32 -13.32
C ILE A 146 -4.98 -1.14 -13.63
N LEU A 147 -4.40 -0.52 -12.61
CA LEU A 147 -3.45 0.58 -12.74
C LEU A 147 -2.08 0.15 -13.30
N SER A 148 -1.76 -1.14 -13.27
CA SER A 148 -0.50 -1.67 -13.81
C SER A 148 -0.47 -1.73 -15.33
N PHE A 149 -1.59 -1.52 -16.01
CA PHE A 149 -1.70 -1.63 -17.45
C PHE A 149 -1.67 -0.27 -18.14
N GLU A 150 -0.97 -0.21 -19.29
CA GLU A 150 -0.83 0.99 -20.11
C GLU A 150 -2.18 1.62 -20.46
N ASP A 151 -3.19 0.78 -20.75
CA ASP A 151 -4.56 1.20 -21.08
C ASP A 151 -5.19 2.10 -20.01
N VAL A 152 -4.77 2.00 -18.76
CA VAL A 152 -5.33 2.77 -17.64
C VAL A 152 -4.35 3.82 -17.13
N VAL A 153 -3.08 3.46 -16.87
CA VAL A 153 -2.13 4.42 -16.31
C VAL A 153 -1.93 5.63 -17.22
N THR A 154 -1.96 5.43 -18.53
CA THR A 154 -1.88 6.53 -19.52
C THR A 154 -3.11 7.43 -19.60
N LEU A 155 -4.16 7.16 -18.83
CA LEU A 155 -5.28 8.11 -18.65
C LEU A 155 -4.90 9.29 -17.76
N PHE A 156 -3.89 9.14 -16.95
CA PHE A 156 -3.46 10.18 -16.01
C PHE A 156 -2.45 11.13 -16.64
N ASN A 157 -2.52 12.40 -16.22
CA ASN A 157 -1.61 13.46 -16.63
C ASN A 157 -0.51 13.69 -15.60
N HIS A 158 -0.80 13.40 -14.32
CA HIS A 158 0.11 13.58 -13.21
C HIS A 158 0.09 12.35 -12.33
N THR A 159 1.25 11.93 -11.86
CA THR A 159 1.38 10.75 -11.01
C THR A 159 2.28 11.01 -9.81
N SER A 160 1.88 10.43 -8.69
CA SER A 160 2.70 10.28 -7.50
C SER A 160 2.61 8.83 -7.06
N THR A 161 3.68 8.07 -7.24
CA THR A 161 3.75 6.64 -6.91
C THR A 161 5.12 6.30 -6.31
N PHE A 162 5.27 5.06 -5.87
CA PHE A 162 6.56 4.54 -5.41
C PHE A 162 7.63 4.48 -6.53
N ARG A 163 7.25 4.57 -7.81
CA ARG A 163 8.18 4.53 -8.93
C ARG A 163 8.98 5.83 -9.05
N ARG A 164 10.31 5.69 -9.26
CA ARG A 164 11.21 6.84 -9.48
C ARG A 164 10.87 7.63 -10.75
N GLU A 165 10.23 6.99 -11.72
CA GLU A 165 9.80 7.60 -12.99
C GLU A 165 8.49 8.36 -12.86
N SER A 166 7.74 8.25 -11.75
CA SER A 166 6.52 9.04 -11.56
C SER A 166 6.85 10.54 -11.49
N ASP A 167 5.88 11.39 -11.79
CA ASP A 167 6.11 12.84 -11.79
C ASP A 167 6.49 13.40 -10.43
N TYR A 168 5.99 12.78 -9.36
CA TYR A 168 6.27 13.13 -7.97
C TYR A 168 6.56 11.86 -7.18
N PRO A 169 7.81 11.35 -7.24
CA PRO A 169 8.17 10.08 -6.63
C PRO A 169 8.05 10.08 -5.11
N ILE A 170 7.43 9.02 -4.56
CA ILE A 170 7.31 8.80 -3.12
C ILE A 170 8.02 7.52 -2.67
N THR A 171 9.04 7.09 -3.40
CA THR A 171 9.83 5.87 -3.18
C THR A 171 10.34 5.72 -1.73
N THR A 172 10.67 6.83 -1.07
CA THR A 172 11.19 6.84 0.30
C THR A 172 10.16 7.29 1.34
N GLN A 173 8.87 7.10 1.09
CA GLN A 173 7.78 7.58 1.96
C GLN A 173 7.80 7.01 3.39
N TYR A 174 8.54 5.94 3.64
CA TYR A 174 8.67 5.32 4.96
C TYR A 174 9.98 5.69 5.69
N ILE A 175 10.81 6.57 5.12
CA ILE A 175 12.01 7.09 5.77
C ILE A 175 11.75 8.53 6.21
N ASP A 176 11.84 8.78 7.51
CA ASP A 176 11.69 10.13 8.04
C ASP A 176 12.81 11.05 7.49
N SER A 177 14.06 10.68 7.78
CA SER A 177 15.25 11.41 7.34
C SER A 177 16.45 10.47 7.24
N ALA A 178 17.52 10.90 6.57
CA ALA A 178 18.78 10.16 6.63
C ALA A 178 19.28 10.01 8.07
N ALA A 179 19.11 11.04 8.92
CA ALA A 179 19.48 11.00 10.32
C ALA A 179 18.72 9.94 11.11
N TRP A 180 17.45 9.71 10.79
CA TRP A 180 16.64 8.65 11.41
C TRP A 180 17.28 7.27 11.25
N LEU A 181 17.83 6.95 10.06
CA LEU A 181 18.49 5.68 9.80
C LEU A 181 19.75 5.46 10.67
N PHE A 182 20.42 6.53 11.11
CA PHE A 182 21.58 6.45 11.99
C PHE A 182 21.25 6.35 13.48
N SER A 183 19.98 6.44 13.88
CA SER A 183 19.58 6.32 15.26
C SER A 183 20.07 5.00 15.86
N SER A 184 20.56 5.07 17.09
CA SER A 184 20.95 3.92 17.91
C SER A 184 19.92 3.58 18.99
N MET A 185 18.76 4.24 19.00
CA MET A 185 17.75 4.14 20.07
C MET A 185 17.36 2.70 20.41
N PHE A 186 17.25 1.83 19.41
CA PHE A 186 16.84 0.42 19.58
C PHE A 186 17.98 -0.56 19.24
N HIS A 187 19.15 -0.06 18.89
CA HIS A 187 20.24 -0.90 18.42
C HIS A 187 20.82 -1.77 19.53
N LEU A 188 20.85 -3.08 19.29
CA LEU A 188 21.53 -4.06 20.10
C LEU A 188 22.70 -4.64 19.32
N SER A 189 23.85 -4.87 19.99
CA SER A 189 25.00 -5.56 19.41
C SER A 189 24.65 -7.03 19.09
N ALA A 190 25.41 -7.66 18.21
CA ALA A 190 25.26 -9.09 17.93
C ALA A 190 25.26 -9.95 19.18
N LYS A 191 26.18 -9.65 20.13
CA LYS A 191 26.28 -10.34 21.42
C LYS A 191 25.02 -10.20 22.27
N GLU A 192 24.49 -8.97 22.42
CA GLU A 192 23.26 -8.73 23.18
C GLU A 192 22.05 -9.45 22.56
N LYS A 193 21.95 -9.48 21.22
CA LYS A 193 20.92 -10.24 20.51
C LYS A 193 21.04 -11.74 20.80
N THR A 194 22.25 -12.29 20.77
CA THR A 194 22.52 -13.70 21.09
C THR A 194 22.14 -14.03 22.54
N GLU A 195 22.47 -13.17 23.50
CA GLU A 195 22.10 -13.32 24.91
C GLU A 195 20.58 -13.27 25.10
N GLN A 196 19.90 -12.32 24.47
CA GLN A 196 18.44 -12.19 24.52
C GLN A 196 17.73 -13.36 23.84
N SER A 197 18.21 -13.81 22.69
CA SER A 197 17.69 -14.99 22.00
C SER A 197 17.69 -16.22 22.92
N LYS A 198 18.80 -16.47 23.61
CA LYS A 198 18.92 -17.58 24.57
C LYS A 198 17.98 -17.42 25.76
N SER A 199 17.92 -16.22 26.37
CA SER A 199 17.14 -15.97 27.58
C SER A 199 15.62 -15.98 27.33
N LEU A 200 15.17 -15.55 26.17
CA LEU A 200 13.77 -15.43 25.78
C LEU A 200 13.28 -16.55 24.85
N ASN A 201 14.15 -17.51 24.53
CA ASN A 201 13.90 -18.59 23.57
C ASN A 201 13.36 -18.04 22.25
N LEU A 202 14.14 -17.11 21.63
CA LEU A 202 13.80 -16.54 20.33
C LEU A 202 14.55 -17.30 19.20
N SER A 203 13.89 -17.45 18.08
CA SER A 203 14.52 -17.86 16.84
C SER A 203 15.46 -16.76 16.31
N PRO A 204 16.43 -17.08 15.43
CA PRO A 204 17.32 -16.05 14.88
C PRO A 204 16.60 -15.02 13.98
N MET A 205 15.45 -15.39 13.41
CA MET A 205 14.70 -14.58 12.44
C MET A 205 13.27 -14.35 12.88
N ILE A 206 12.77 -13.11 12.68
CA ILE A 206 11.36 -12.73 12.85
C ILE A 206 10.65 -12.60 11.50
N TYR A 207 9.41 -13.12 11.43
CA TYR A 207 8.42 -12.89 10.38
C TYR A 207 7.13 -12.34 11.01
N ALA A 208 6.76 -11.10 10.69
CA ALA A 208 5.60 -10.47 11.31
C ALA A 208 4.69 -9.86 10.23
N HIS A 209 3.88 -10.73 9.59
CA HIS A 209 2.98 -10.35 8.51
C HIS A 209 1.59 -10.89 8.78
N SER A 210 0.56 -10.05 8.53
CA SER A 210 -0.85 -10.40 8.75
C SER A 210 -1.65 -10.49 7.44
N ASP A 211 -1.12 -9.95 6.35
CA ASP A 211 -1.66 -10.04 5.01
C ASP A 211 -1.03 -11.23 4.28
N CYS A 212 -1.76 -12.36 4.26
CA CYS A 212 -1.27 -13.64 3.77
C CYS A 212 -1.66 -13.92 2.31
N GLY A 213 -0.96 -14.86 1.68
CA GLY A 213 -1.27 -15.30 0.31
C GLY A 213 -1.12 -14.19 -0.72
N THR A 214 -0.08 -13.37 -0.63
CA THR A 214 0.13 -12.20 -1.47
C THR A 214 0.65 -12.55 -2.88
N PRO A 215 0.51 -11.65 -3.87
CA PRO A 215 1.02 -11.83 -5.22
C PRO A 215 2.52 -12.15 -5.31
N SER A 216 3.29 -11.76 -4.31
CA SER A 216 4.73 -12.03 -4.23
C SER A 216 5.09 -13.44 -3.76
N ASP A 217 4.13 -14.24 -3.26
CA ASP A 217 4.34 -15.57 -2.67
C ASP A 217 5.34 -15.59 -1.50
N ARG A 218 5.39 -14.50 -0.72
CA ARG A 218 6.34 -14.39 0.41
C ARG A 218 6.11 -15.45 1.48
N ASP A 219 4.86 -15.83 1.75
CA ASP A 219 4.53 -16.88 2.71
C ASP A 219 5.03 -18.25 2.25
N GLY A 220 4.90 -18.56 0.96
CA GLY A 220 5.41 -19.76 0.35
C GLY A 220 6.95 -19.85 0.45
N TYR A 221 7.65 -18.74 0.26
CA TYR A 221 9.09 -18.66 0.44
C TYR A 221 9.51 -18.90 1.91
N ILE A 222 8.88 -18.18 2.84
CA ILE A 222 9.16 -18.36 4.28
C ILE A 222 8.84 -19.77 4.75
N HIS A 223 7.75 -20.38 4.27
CA HIS A 223 7.44 -21.77 4.59
C HIS A 223 8.55 -22.75 4.14
N LYS A 224 9.15 -22.50 2.97
CA LYS A 224 10.31 -23.28 2.50
C LYS A 224 11.54 -23.03 3.38
N LEU A 225 11.81 -21.77 3.75
CA LEU A 225 12.95 -21.38 4.59
C LEU A 225 12.84 -21.97 6.01
N MET A 226 11.63 -22.11 6.56
CA MET A 226 11.37 -22.73 7.87
C MET A 226 11.79 -24.21 7.94
N LYS A 227 11.99 -24.89 6.81
CA LYS A 227 12.54 -26.26 6.77
C LYS A 227 14.03 -26.31 7.17
N TYR A 228 14.73 -25.19 7.08
CA TYR A 228 16.19 -25.11 7.28
C TYR A 228 16.61 -24.25 8.48
N ILE A 229 15.80 -23.25 8.87
CA ILE A 229 16.09 -22.34 9.97
C ILE A 229 14.80 -22.07 10.77
N ASN A 230 14.92 -21.92 12.09
CA ASN A 230 13.80 -21.54 12.93
C ASN A 230 13.43 -20.07 12.69
N ILE A 231 12.13 -19.78 12.57
CA ILE A 231 11.59 -18.44 12.36
C ILE A 231 10.42 -18.25 13.30
N ASP A 232 10.46 -17.17 14.10
CA ASP A 232 9.34 -16.73 14.92
C ASP A 232 8.36 -15.93 14.05
N SER A 233 7.14 -16.44 13.88
CA SER A 233 6.10 -15.81 13.10
C SER A 233 4.98 -15.27 13.98
N TYR A 234 4.85 -13.94 14.01
CA TYR A 234 3.95 -13.23 14.92
C TYR A 234 2.63 -12.79 14.30
N GLY A 235 2.58 -12.52 13.01
CA GLY A 235 1.37 -12.12 12.31
C GLY A 235 0.39 -13.29 12.12
N SER A 236 -0.63 -13.09 11.30
CA SER A 236 -1.57 -14.15 10.94
C SER A 236 -0.95 -15.20 10.01
N CYS A 237 0.09 -14.83 9.26
CA CYS A 237 0.72 -15.69 8.29
C CYS A 237 1.75 -16.60 8.94
N LEU A 238 1.63 -17.93 8.72
CA LEU A 238 2.51 -18.95 9.29
C LEU A 238 2.69 -18.85 10.81
N HIS A 239 1.65 -18.43 11.51
CA HIS A 239 1.65 -18.05 12.92
C HIS A 239 2.16 -19.15 13.85
N ASN A 240 3.17 -18.84 14.68
CA ASN A 240 3.71 -19.76 15.70
C ASN A 240 4.07 -19.06 17.01
N LYS A 241 3.92 -17.73 17.08
CA LYS A 241 4.26 -16.93 18.28
C LYS A 241 3.34 -15.72 18.43
N ASN A 242 2.94 -15.37 19.65
CA ASN A 242 1.98 -14.30 19.92
C ASN A 242 2.67 -12.96 20.17
N LEU A 243 2.14 -11.89 19.57
CA LEU A 243 2.45 -10.52 19.97
C LEU A 243 1.81 -10.18 21.32
N PRO A 244 2.41 -9.29 22.12
CA PRO A 244 1.72 -8.63 23.22
C PRO A 244 0.40 -8.01 22.75
N ASP A 245 -0.62 -7.99 23.62
CA ASP A 245 -1.98 -7.58 23.25
C ASP A 245 -2.06 -6.19 22.62
N HIS A 246 -1.31 -5.23 23.11
CA HIS A 246 -1.28 -3.85 22.58
C HIS A 246 -0.61 -3.72 21.19
N LEU A 247 0.07 -4.76 20.72
CA LEU A 247 0.71 -4.82 19.40
C LEU A 247 -0.06 -5.68 18.37
N ARG A 248 -1.19 -6.31 18.77
CA ARG A 248 -1.94 -7.22 17.89
C ARG A 248 -2.66 -6.52 16.76
N ASP A 249 -3.11 -5.29 16.97
CA ASP A 249 -3.68 -4.47 15.91
C ASP A 249 -2.55 -3.98 15.00
N PRO A 250 -2.46 -4.44 13.73
CA PRO A 250 -1.37 -4.05 12.85
C PRO A 250 -1.28 -2.53 12.62
N LEU A 251 -2.42 -1.85 12.54
CA LEU A 251 -2.47 -0.41 12.27
C LEU A 251 -1.91 0.42 13.42
N LYS A 252 -2.17 0.00 14.66
CA LYS A 252 -1.71 0.69 15.87
C LYS A 252 -0.35 0.21 16.34
N GLY A 253 -0.10 -1.11 16.20
CA GLY A 253 1.11 -1.77 16.73
C GLY A 253 2.35 -1.58 15.88
N MET A 254 2.21 -1.45 14.55
CA MET A 254 3.34 -1.51 13.62
C MET A 254 4.35 -0.34 13.74
N PHE A 255 3.94 0.79 14.30
CA PHE A 255 4.80 1.95 14.58
C PHE A 255 5.06 2.18 16.07
N HIS A 256 4.62 1.26 16.94
CA HIS A 256 4.82 1.37 18.36
C HIS A 256 6.27 1.02 18.76
N ASP A 257 6.85 1.76 19.70
CA ASP A 257 8.23 1.55 20.16
C ASP A 257 8.49 0.12 20.63
N ASP A 258 7.52 -0.52 21.26
CA ASP A 258 7.68 -1.90 21.73
C ASP A 258 7.75 -2.92 20.57
N PHE A 259 7.17 -2.61 19.42
CA PHE A 259 7.37 -3.41 18.22
C PHE A 259 8.79 -3.23 17.66
N TYR A 260 9.32 -2.02 17.70
CA TYR A 260 10.73 -1.76 17.36
C TYR A 260 11.68 -2.49 18.31
N LYS A 261 11.43 -2.42 19.63
CA LYS A 261 12.17 -3.19 20.63
C LYS A 261 12.05 -4.70 20.46
N LEU A 262 10.91 -5.21 19.98
CA LEU A 262 10.74 -6.62 19.66
C LEU A 262 11.64 -7.01 18.50
N ILE A 263 11.57 -6.29 17.38
CA ILE A 263 12.36 -6.59 16.17
C ILE A 263 13.86 -6.48 16.48
N SER A 264 14.28 -5.51 17.27
CA SER A 264 15.70 -5.29 17.61
C SER A 264 16.36 -6.48 18.31
N LYS A 265 15.59 -7.37 18.94
CA LYS A 265 16.11 -8.59 19.60
C LYS A 265 16.51 -9.70 18.64
N TYR A 266 16.03 -9.63 17.39
CA TYR A 266 16.32 -10.62 16.36
C TYR A 266 17.57 -10.25 15.55
N LYS A 267 18.33 -11.24 15.12
CA LYS A 267 19.43 -11.02 14.18
C LYS A 267 18.91 -10.69 12.77
N PHE A 268 17.82 -11.36 12.35
CA PHE A 268 17.25 -11.20 11.02
C PHE A 268 15.76 -10.85 11.09
N ALA A 269 15.30 -10.04 10.16
CA ALA A 269 13.88 -9.75 9.98
C ALA A 269 13.46 -9.90 8.52
N ALA A 270 12.33 -10.54 8.28
CA ALA A 270 11.76 -10.63 6.93
C ALA A 270 11.29 -9.24 6.47
N ALA A 271 11.94 -8.73 5.43
CA ALA A 271 11.61 -7.51 4.71
C ALA A 271 11.05 -7.87 3.33
N MET A 272 9.89 -8.52 3.33
CA MET A 272 9.29 -9.11 2.15
C MET A 272 8.01 -8.38 1.76
N GLU A 273 8.01 -7.80 0.57
CA GLU A 273 6.88 -7.02 0.07
C GLU A 273 5.73 -7.92 -0.42
N ASN A 274 4.53 -7.36 -0.49
CA ASN A 274 3.36 -8.07 -1.00
C ASN A 274 3.28 -8.08 -2.55
N GLY A 275 4.08 -7.27 -3.22
CA GLY A 275 4.23 -7.21 -4.68
C GLY A 275 5.69 -7.07 -5.10
N ILE A 276 6.02 -7.53 -6.30
CA ILE A 276 7.37 -7.43 -6.86
C ILE A 276 7.37 -6.34 -7.93
N CYS A 277 7.72 -5.13 -7.53
CA CYS A 277 7.73 -3.96 -8.42
C CYS A 277 9.02 -3.19 -8.24
N ASN A 278 9.54 -2.61 -9.32
CA ASN A 278 10.68 -1.70 -9.21
C ASN A 278 10.35 -0.57 -8.22
N ASP A 279 11.29 -0.22 -7.37
CA ASP A 279 11.22 0.85 -6.38
C ASP A 279 10.14 0.68 -5.28
N TYR A 280 9.36 -0.41 -5.29
CA TYR A 280 8.37 -0.66 -4.25
C TYR A 280 9.05 -1.19 -3.00
N VAL A 281 9.22 -0.31 -2.03
CA VAL A 281 9.89 -0.57 -0.75
C VAL A 281 9.12 0.15 0.36
N THR A 282 8.73 -0.61 1.37
CA THR A 282 7.90 -0.11 2.45
C THR A 282 8.65 -0.14 3.81
N GLU A 283 7.92 0.12 4.87
CA GLU A 283 8.41 0.04 6.25
C GLU A 283 9.09 -1.31 6.57
N LYS A 284 8.80 -2.35 5.80
CA LYS A 284 9.36 -3.70 5.99
C LYS A 284 10.88 -3.73 5.86
N LEU A 285 11.44 -2.92 4.94
CA LEU A 285 12.88 -2.74 4.82
C LEU A 285 13.43 -1.75 5.85
N TRP A 286 12.76 -0.60 5.97
CA TRP A 286 13.32 0.53 6.72
C TRP A 286 13.32 0.31 8.21
N ARG A 287 12.32 -0.39 8.74
CA ARG A 287 12.20 -0.69 10.17
C ARG A 287 13.35 -1.56 10.68
N PRO A 288 13.70 -2.71 10.07
CA PRO A 288 14.87 -3.48 10.49
C PRO A 288 16.17 -2.69 10.41
N LEU A 289 16.39 -1.93 9.34
CA LEU A 289 17.58 -1.06 9.22
C LEU A 289 17.64 -0.03 10.34
N PHE A 290 16.51 0.57 10.69
CA PHE A 290 16.42 1.52 11.79
C PHE A 290 16.82 0.90 13.13
N VAL A 291 16.24 -0.25 13.49
CA VAL A 291 16.46 -0.89 14.80
C VAL A 291 17.77 -1.70 14.89
N GLY A 292 18.53 -1.81 13.79
CA GLY A 292 19.79 -2.58 13.77
C GLY A 292 19.58 -4.09 13.69
N THR A 293 18.63 -4.54 12.89
CA THR A 293 18.37 -5.94 12.53
C THR A 293 18.61 -6.12 11.04
N ILE A 294 19.28 -7.19 10.59
CA ILE A 294 19.54 -7.41 9.16
C ILE A 294 18.23 -7.77 8.44
N PRO A 295 17.78 -6.96 7.47
CA PRO A 295 16.61 -7.30 6.67
C PRO A 295 16.94 -8.40 5.65
N ILE A 296 16.07 -9.41 5.57
CA ILE A 296 16.07 -10.42 4.50
C ILE A 296 15.06 -9.94 3.47
N VAL A 297 15.56 -9.43 2.36
CA VAL A 297 14.79 -8.66 1.41
C VAL A 297 14.29 -9.51 0.26
N MET A 298 12.98 -9.39 0.00
CA MET A 298 12.31 -9.87 -1.20
C MET A 298 11.30 -8.82 -1.65
N GLY A 299 11.46 -8.30 -2.85
CA GLY A 299 10.56 -7.23 -3.33
C GLY A 299 11.08 -6.58 -4.60
N SER A 300 11.46 -5.32 -4.50
CA SER A 300 11.89 -4.54 -5.65
C SER A 300 13.13 -5.11 -6.35
N PRO A 301 13.09 -5.36 -7.67
CA PRO A 301 14.28 -5.71 -8.45
C PRO A 301 15.39 -4.65 -8.42
N THR A 302 15.03 -3.38 -8.16
CA THR A 302 15.95 -2.24 -8.07
C THR A 302 16.39 -1.95 -6.62
N ILE A 303 16.20 -2.90 -5.70
CA ILE A 303 16.44 -2.69 -4.27
C ILE A 303 17.87 -2.23 -3.95
N LYS A 304 18.87 -2.69 -4.71
CA LYS A 304 20.29 -2.32 -4.50
C LYS A 304 20.53 -0.81 -4.63
N ASP A 305 19.70 -0.11 -5.40
CA ASP A 305 19.75 1.35 -5.54
C ASP A 305 19.25 2.10 -4.30
N LEU A 306 18.50 1.41 -3.43
CA LEU A 306 17.85 1.99 -2.26
C LEU A 306 18.48 1.56 -0.93
N LEU A 307 19.44 0.61 -0.94
CA LEU A 307 20.12 0.18 0.27
C LEU A 307 21.16 1.21 0.74
N PRO A 308 21.35 1.43 2.05
CA PRO A 308 22.38 2.35 2.57
C PRO A 308 23.81 2.03 2.13
N SER A 309 24.12 0.74 1.97
CA SER A 309 25.41 0.24 1.46
C SER A 309 25.22 -1.14 0.80
N ASN A 310 26.23 -1.61 0.08
CA ASN A 310 26.20 -2.95 -0.52
C ASN A 310 26.06 -4.09 0.50
N LYS A 311 26.42 -3.83 1.76
CA LYS A 311 26.35 -4.79 2.87
C LYS A 311 25.48 -4.21 3.98
N SER A 312 24.19 -3.98 3.72
CA SER A 312 23.21 -3.50 4.71
C SER A 312 21.95 -4.36 4.76
N ALA A 313 21.77 -5.27 3.79
CA ALA A 313 20.66 -6.22 3.71
C ALA A 313 21.11 -7.51 3.06
N ILE A 314 20.33 -8.57 3.23
CA ILE A 314 20.50 -9.84 2.53
C ILE A 314 19.35 -9.96 1.52
N ILE A 315 19.68 -10.10 0.25
CA ILE A 315 18.69 -10.15 -0.83
C ILE A 315 18.45 -11.60 -1.20
N VAL A 316 17.20 -12.04 -1.16
CA VAL A 316 16.79 -13.42 -1.44
C VAL A 316 17.27 -13.88 -2.83
N ASP A 317 17.14 -13.01 -3.83
CA ASP A 317 17.47 -13.32 -5.22
C ASP A 317 18.99 -13.45 -5.49
N ASP A 318 19.84 -13.08 -4.55
CA ASP A 318 21.30 -13.25 -4.66
C ASP A 318 21.74 -14.70 -4.33
N PHE A 319 20.83 -15.59 -3.88
CA PHE A 319 21.13 -16.98 -3.54
C PHE A 319 20.58 -17.96 -4.58
N ASP A 320 21.30 -19.06 -4.79
CA ASP A 320 20.87 -20.09 -5.74
C ASP A 320 19.74 -20.95 -5.24
N SER A 321 19.60 -21.10 -3.92
CA SER A 321 18.52 -21.84 -3.29
C SER A 321 18.14 -21.29 -1.91
N VAL A 322 16.95 -21.70 -1.43
CA VAL A 322 16.51 -21.43 -0.04
C VAL A 322 17.51 -22.03 0.97
N GLU A 323 18.07 -23.20 0.64
CA GLU A 323 19.05 -23.87 1.49
C GLU A 323 20.36 -23.08 1.60
N ASP A 324 20.84 -22.48 0.51
CA ASP A 324 22.06 -21.68 0.54
C ASP A 324 21.87 -20.37 1.31
N LEU A 325 20.71 -19.73 1.18
CA LEU A 325 20.34 -18.63 2.06
C LEU A 325 20.35 -19.08 3.53
N ALA A 326 19.72 -20.20 3.85
CA ALA A 326 19.67 -20.70 5.23
C ALA A 326 21.06 -21.02 5.79
N LYS A 327 21.97 -21.59 4.99
CA LYS A 327 23.38 -21.83 5.38
C LYS A 327 24.08 -20.50 5.70
N TYR A 328 23.86 -19.50 4.86
CA TYR A 328 24.44 -18.16 5.08
C TYR A 328 23.90 -17.48 6.34
N LEU A 329 22.59 -17.57 6.59
CA LEU A 329 21.98 -17.04 7.82
C LEU A 329 22.54 -17.74 9.07
N LYS A 330 22.70 -19.06 9.06
CA LYS A 330 23.34 -19.82 10.15
C LYS A 330 24.78 -19.39 10.37
N PHE A 331 25.55 -19.23 9.29
CA PHE A 331 26.91 -18.72 9.39
C PHE A 331 26.98 -17.35 10.10
N LEU A 332 26.10 -16.41 9.71
CA LEU A 332 26.05 -15.10 10.34
C LEU A 332 25.52 -15.15 11.78
N ASP A 333 24.62 -16.07 12.09
CA ASP A 333 24.10 -16.25 13.46
C ASP A 333 25.20 -16.72 14.42
N GLU A 334 26.15 -17.50 13.95
CA GLU A 334 27.29 -18.05 14.70
C GLU A 334 28.53 -17.12 14.67
N ASN A 335 28.56 -16.08 13.82
CA ASN A 335 29.73 -15.21 13.62
C ASN A 335 29.39 -13.74 13.78
N ASP A 336 29.44 -13.28 15.03
CA ASP A 336 29.08 -11.91 15.40
C ASP A 336 29.89 -10.84 14.63
N GLU A 337 31.19 -11.10 14.36
CA GLU A 337 32.05 -10.19 13.59
C GLU A 337 31.54 -10.01 12.14
N GLU A 338 31.16 -11.10 11.47
CA GLU A 338 30.60 -11.03 10.12
C GLU A 338 29.20 -10.41 10.11
N TYR A 339 28.42 -10.66 11.17
CA TYR A 339 27.12 -10.03 11.37
C TYR A 339 27.25 -8.52 11.51
N ASP A 340 28.17 -8.03 12.34
CA ASP A 340 28.34 -6.59 12.63
C ASP A 340 28.77 -5.79 11.39
N LYS A 341 29.39 -6.42 10.39
CA LYS A 341 29.74 -5.76 9.11
C LYS A 341 28.53 -5.22 8.36
N TYR A 342 27.33 -5.75 8.60
CA TYR A 342 26.09 -5.24 8.01
C TYR A 342 25.66 -3.87 8.57
N PHE A 343 26.28 -3.42 9.65
CA PHE A 343 25.99 -2.14 10.30
C PHE A 343 27.14 -1.15 10.27
N GLU A 344 28.22 -1.43 9.57
CA GLU A 344 29.34 -0.50 9.42
C GLU A 344 28.89 0.85 8.82
N TRP A 345 27.93 0.82 7.90
CA TRP A 345 27.37 2.03 7.30
C TRP A 345 26.72 2.99 8.34
N LYS A 346 26.21 2.48 9.47
CA LYS A 346 25.71 3.34 10.56
C LYS A 346 26.80 4.18 11.21
N LYS A 347 28.06 3.75 11.12
CA LYS A 347 29.23 4.46 11.65
C LYS A 347 29.94 5.29 10.58
N THR A 348 30.05 4.76 9.37
CA THR A 348 30.82 5.36 8.28
C THR A 348 29.99 6.24 7.34
N GLY A 349 28.66 6.14 7.40
CA GLY A 349 27.74 6.86 6.53
C GLY A 349 27.15 5.99 5.41
N ILE A 350 26.07 6.51 4.81
CA ILE A 350 25.45 5.92 3.63
C ILE A 350 26.40 6.12 2.45
N THR A 351 26.77 5.03 1.78
CA THR A 351 27.65 5.06 0.61
C THR A 351 26.88 5.10 -0.71
N ASN A 352 25.60 4.77 -0.69
CA ASN A 352 24.73 4.79 -1.86
C ASN A 352 24.32 6.22 -2.21
N GLN A 353 24.94 6.76 -3.24
CA GLN A 353 24.72 8.14 -3.69
C GLN A 353 23.30 8.35 -4.23
N HIS A 354 22.68 7.32 -4.83
CA HIS A 354 21.30 7.43 -5.33
C HIS A 354 20.30 7.63 -4.18
N LEU A 355 20.40 6.82 -3.11
CA LEU A 355 19.57 7.01 -1.91
C LEU A 355 19.79 8.38 -1.27
N LEU A 356 21.06 8.82 -1.14
CA LEU A 356 21.36 10.13 -0.58
C LEU A 356 20.74 11.27 -1.41
N ASN A 357 20.80 11.18 -2.73
CA ASN A 357 20.22 12.18 -3.61
C ASN A 357 18.69 12.24 -3.46
N ILE A 358 18.01 11.10 -3.47
CA ILE A 358 16.55 11.05 -3.26
C ILE A 358 16.17 11.71 -1.92
N LEU A 359 16.85 11.36 -0.84
CA LEU A 359 16.56 11.91 0.50
C LEU A 359 16.84 13.39 0.62
N LYS A 360 17.83 13.90 -0.13
CA LYS A 360 18.19 15.30 -0.16
C LYS A 360 17.28 16.16 -1.04
N GLU A 361 16.84 15.61 -2.17
CA GLU A 361 16.10 16.33 -3.21
C GLU A 361 14.58 16.33 -2.96
N ARG A 362 14.07 15.39 -2.18
CA ARG A 362 12.64 15.38 -1.86
C ARG A 362 12.22 16.62 -1.07
N GLU A 363 11.14 17.27 -1.52
CA GLU A 363 10.58 18.49 -0.90
C GLU A 363 9.51 18.18 0.14
N TRP A 364 9.27 16.89 0.49
CA TRP A 364 8.20 16.43 1.36
C TRP A 364 8.75 15.59 2.52
N SER A 365 7.97 15.51 3.61
CA SER A 365 8.20 14.64 4.77
C SER A 365 7.14 13.55 4.86
N ILE A 366 7.33 12.58 5.77
CA ILE A 366 6.39 11.48 5.98
C ILE A 366 5.15 11.96 6.73
N ASN A 367 5.33 12.77 7.77
CA ASN A 367 4.30 13.11 8.75
C ASN A 367 4.26 14.59 9.06
N ASP A 368 3.08 15.04 9.48
CA ASP A 368 2.86 16.34 10.13
C ASP A 368 3.63 16.50 11.47
N TYR A 369 4.22 15.39 11.97
CA TYR A 369 4.99 15.34 13.22
C TYR A 369 6.43 15.87 13.09
N ASN A 370 6.91 16.14 11.89
CA ASN A 370 8.28 16.60 11.73
C ASN A 370 8.42 18.11 11.88
N SER A 371 9.18 18.47 12.88
CA SER A 371 9.56 19.82 13.28
C SER A 371 10.23 20.69 12.20
N ASN A 372 10.37 20.20 10.97
CA ASN A 372 11.14 20.84 9.90
C ASN A 372 10.30 21.65 8.91
N ASN A 373 9.00 21.89 9.18
CA ASN A 373 8.08 22.63 8.30
C ASN A 373 7.95 22.07 6.87
N ALA A 374 8.38 20.84 6.61
CA ALA A 374 8.18 20.19 5.33
C ALA A 374 6.73 19.69 5.25
N ILE A 375 6.07 19.94 4.12
CA ILE A 375 4.74 19.43 3.85
C ILE A 375 4.78 17.90 3.69
N ASN A 376 3.71 17.18 4.09
CA ASN A 376 3.62 15.76 3.82
C ASN A 376 3.53 15.48 2.32
N PHE A 377 3.80 14.24 1.90
CA PHE A 377 3.86 13.89 0.47
C PHE A 377 2.53 14.06 -0.25
N ILE A 378 1.39 13.97 0.45
CA ILE A 378 0.04 14.14 -0.12
C ILE A 378 -0.15 15.62 -0.47
N ASP A 379 0.01 16.52 0.51
CA ASP A 379 -0.04 17.96 0.29
C ASP A 379 1.02 18.44 -0.71
N GLY A 380 2.19 17.78 -0.69
CA GLY A 380 3.26 18.02 -1.65
C GLY A 380 2.82 17.71 -3.08
N PHE A 381 2.20 16.56 -3.31
CA PHE A 381 1.68 16.21 -4.64
C PHE A 381 0.51 17.11 -5.07
N GLU A 382 -0.40 17.44 -4.17
CA GLU A 382 -1.45 18.42 -4.45
C GLU A 382 -0.86 19.75 -4.92
N CYS A 383 0.14 20.25 -4.20
CA CYS A 383 0.81 21.49 -4.56
C CYS A 383 1.63 21.38 -5.87
N PHE A 384 2.22 20.24 -6.14
CA PHE A 384 2.90 19.96 -7.41
C PHE A 384 1.92 20.08 -8.58
N VAL A 385 0.75 19.45 -8.49
CA VAL A 385 -0.31 19.54 -9.50
C VAL A 385 -0.82 20.97 -9.64
N CYS A 386 -1.07 21.67 -8.52
CA CYS A 386 -1.51 23.06 -8.52
C CYS A 386 -0.52 23.98 -9.27
N LYS A 387 0.78 23.85 -9.01
CA LYS A 387 1.84 24.62 -9.70
C LYS A 387 1.82 24.36 -11.22
N ARG A 388 1.71 23.09 -11.66
CA ARG A 388 1.65 22.72 -13.10
C ARG A 388 0.43 23.33 -13.80
N ILE A 389 -0.74 23.31 -13.13
CA ILE A 389 -1.96 23.93 -13.68
C ILE A 389 -1.78 25.45 -13.84
N HIS A 390 -1.25 26.12 -12.83
CA HIS A 390 -0.98 27.56 -12.92
C HIS A 390 0.05 27.90 -14.00
N GLU A 391 1.10 27.10 -14.16
CA GLU A 391 2.05 27.23 -15.25
C GLU A 391 1.36 27.18 -16.62
N ASN A 392 0.51 26.20 -16.84
CA ASN A 392 -0.25 26.06 -18.09
C ASN A 392 -1.20 27.25 -18.30
N ILE A 393 -1.92 27.71 -17.27
CA ILE A 393 -2.78 28.91 -17.35
C ILE A 393 -1.95 30.15 -17.74
N GLN A 394 -0.77 30.33 -17.16
CA GLN A 394 0.11 31.46 -17.48
C GLN A 394 0.66 31.38 -18.91
N ARG A 395 1.01 30.17 -19.40
CA ARG A 395 1.45 29.97 -20.79
C ARG A 395 0.35 30.36 -21.79
N GLU A 396 -0.89 29.91 -21.56
CA GLU A 396 -2.03 30.24 -22.40
C GLU A 396 -2.31 31.76 -22.41
N LYS A 397 -2.27 32.42 -21.24
CA LYS A 397 -2.44 33.88 -21.13
C LYS A 397 -1.38 34.67 -21.93
N LYS A 398 -0.17 34.11 -22.09
CA LYS A 398 0.91 34.68 -22.88
C LYS A 398 0.86 34.29 -24.36
N GLY A 399 -0.20 33.60 -24.81
CA GLY A 399 -0.35 33.13 -26.21
C GLY A 399 0.46 31.87 -26.53
N GLY A 400 1.07 31.23 -25.52
CA GLY A 400 1.81 29.97 -25.69
C GLY A 400 0.91 28.73 -25.64
N LYS A 401 1.47 27.60 -26.05
CA LYS A 401 0.77 26.29 -25.97
C LYS A 401 0.91 25.69 -24.57
N LYS A 402 -0.11 25.01 -24.11
CA LYS A 402 -0.07 24.16 -22.91
C LYS A 402 1.01 23.09 -23.01
N LEU A 403 1.72 22.85 -21.91
CA LEU A 403 2.47 21.62 -21.72
C LEU A 403 1.50 20.44 -21.61
N LYS A 404 1.78 19.38 -22.32
CA LYS A 404 1.03 18.12 -22.23
C LYS A 404 1.77 17.20 -21.27
N PHE A 405 1.09 16.79 -20.22
CA PHE A 405 1.58 15.79 -19.27
C PHE A 405 0.80 14.49 -19.52
N GLN A 406 1.50 13.38 -19.48
CA GLN A 406 0.89 12.06 -19.64
C GLN A 406 1.75 11.02 -18.95
N ALA A 407 1.14 10.19 -18.13
CA ALA A 407 1.81 9.06 -17.52
C ALA A 407 2.15 7.98 -18.55
N THR A 408 3.18 7.22 -18.26
CA THR A 408 3.56 6.00 -18.97
C THR A 408 3.44 4.79 -18.06
N VAL A 409 3.57 3.59 -18.59
CA VAL A 409 3.55 2.36 -17.80
C VAL A 409 4.65 2.36 -16.72
N ASP A 410 5.77 3.03 -16.97
CA ASP A 410 6.88 3.12 -16.03
C ASP A 410 6.53 3.90 -14.74
N HIS A 411 5.50 4.73 -14.79
CA HIS A 411 5.05 5.47 -13.60
C HIS A 411 4.40 4.60 -12.53
N TYR A 412 3.99 3.34 -12.87
CA TYR A 412 3.39 2.41 -11.90
C TYR A 412 3.57 0.93 -12.25
N GLY A 413 3.72 0.56 -13.50
CA GLY A 413 3.69 -0.81 -14.01
C GLY A 413 4.50 -1.82 -13.20
N CYS A 414 3.89 -2.99 -12.95
CA CYS A 414 4.50 -4.11 -12.24
C CYS A 414 4.35 -5.41 -13.03
N PRO A 415 5.27 -6.37 -12.89
CA PRO A 415 5.15 -7.66 -13.54
C PRO A 415 3.98 -8.48 -13.00
N ALA A 416 3.58 -9.51 -13.75
CA ALA A 416 2.58 -10.47 -13.31
C ALA A 416 3.01 -11.20 -12.03
N PRO A 417 2.06 -11.58 -11.16
CA PRO A 417 2.32 -12.38 -9.98
C PRO A 417 3.03 -13.70 -10.31
N SER A 418 3.97 -14.11 -9.45
CA SER A 418 4.75 -15.34 -9.63
C SER A 418 5.01 -16.04 -8.30
N LYS A 419 5.16 -17.37 -8.33
CA LYS A 419 5.48 -18.23 -7.19
C LYS A 419 6.91 -18.76 -7.25
N PHE A 420 7.39 -19.20 -6.11
CA PHE A 420 8.68 -19.89 -5.99
C PHE A 420 8.55 -21.41 -6.22
N ASP A 421 9.47 -21.97 -6.97
CA ASP A 421 9.66 -23.42 -7.07
C ASP A 421 10.23 -24.02 -5.77
N GLU A 422 10.45 -25.33 -5.72
CA GLU A 422 10.94 -26.03 -4.53
C GLU A 422 12.35 -25.57 -4.11
N ASN A 423 13.15 -25.06 -5.02
CA ASN A 423 14.48 -24.50 -4.75
C ASN A 423 14.44 -23.05 -4.27
N GLY A 424 13.27 -22.39 -4.33
CA GLY A 424 13.12 -20.98 -4.00
C GLY A 424 13.49 -20.03 -5.14
N LYS A 425 13.44 -20.50 -6.39
CA LYS A 425 13.54 -19.63 -7.57
C LYS A 425 12.13 -19.22 -8.03
N ARG A 426 12.00 -17.98 -8.47
CA ARG A 426 10.75 -17.40 -8.94
C ARG A 426 10.48 -17.79 -10.38
N THR A 427 10.03 -19.02 -10.58
CA THR A 427 9.85 -19.63 -11.90
C THR A 427 8.41 -20.05 -12.18
N LEU A 428 7.58 -20.13 -11.16
CA LEU A 428 6.21 -20.60 -11.29
C LEU A 428 5.23 -19.42 -11.42
N LYS A 429 4.18 -19.63 -12.21
CA LYS A 429 3.04 -18.73 -12.28
C LYS A 429 2.27 -18.77 -10.97
N ASN A 430 1.83 -17.63 -10.50
CA ASN A 430 0.99 -17.56 -9.30
C ASN A 430 -0.48 -17.72 -9.66
N ASP A 431 -0.97 -18.96 -9.73
CA ASP A 431 -2.34 -19.28 -10.15
C ASP A 431 -3.40 -18.66 -9.25
N ASP A 432 -3.11 -18.39 -7.97
CA ASP A 432 -4.06 -17.79 -7.02
C ASP A 432 -4.35 -16.32 -7.40
N TRP A 433 -3.38 -15.63 -8.02
CA TRP A 433 -3.46 -14.23 -8.41
C TRP A 433 -3.55 -13.99 -9.92
N ASP A 434 -3.29 -15.01 -10.73
CA ASP A 434 -3.31 -14.90 -12.18
C ASP A 434 -4.68 -14.52 -12.71
N TYR A 435 -5.74 -15.08 -12.12
CA TYR A 435 -7.12 -14.73 -12.49
C TYR A 435 -7.37 -13.23 -12.30
N GLU A 436 -7.03 -12.68 -11.12
CA GLU A 436 -7.24 -11.27 -10.79
C GLU A 436 -6.40 -10.34 -11.68
N TYR A 437 -5.14 -10.72 -11.92
CA TYR A 437 -4.24 -10.00 -12.82
C TYR A 437 -4.76 -9.98 -14.26
N LEU A 438 -5.13 -11.13 -14.81
CA LEU A 438 -5.67 -11.22 -16.17
C LEU A 438 -7.05 -10.56 -16.29
N HIS A 439 -7.91 -10.73 -15.28
CA HIS A 439 -9.19 -10.03 -15.21
C HIS A 439 -8.98 -8.52 -15.31
N SER A 440 -8.11 -7.97 -14.48
CA SER A 440 -7.79 -6.54 -14.49
C SER A 440 -7.21 -6.08 -15.83
N LYS A 441 -6.42 -6.92 -16.52
CA LYS A 441 -5.88 -6.61 -17.85
C LYS A 441 -7.00 -6.48 -18.91
N TYR A 442 -7.95 -7.40 -18.93
CA TYR A 442 -9.09 -7.32 -19.85
C TYR A 442 -10.02 -6.14 -19.56
N TYR A 443 -10.18 -5.80 -18.27
CA TYR A 443 -10.97 -4.64 -17.86
C TYR A 443 -10.28 -3.32 -18.22
N ALA A 444 -8.96 -3.24 -18.09
CA ALA A 444 -8.17 -2.10 -18.57
C ALA A 444 -8.37 -1.86 -20.08
N LYS A 445 -8.22 -2.92 -20.86
CA LYS A 445 -8.45 -2.87 -22.31
C LYS A 445 -9.89 -2.49 -22.67
N ALA A 446 -10.86 -3.06 -21.97
CA ALA A 446 -12.28 -2.74 -22.18
C ALA A 446 -12.58 -1.27 -21.84
N LEU A 447 -12.03 -0.75 -20.74
CA LEU A 447 -12.17 0.67 -20.39
C LEU A 447 -11.60 1.57 -21.50
N ARG A 448 -10.38 1.30 -21.96
CA ARG A 448 -9.75 2.05 -23.06
C ARG A 448 -10.64 2.05 -24.30
N TYR A 449 -11.10 0.88 -24.73
CA TYR A 449 -12.00 0.73 -25.86
C TYR A 449 -13.29 1.56 -25.72
N HIS A 450 -13.92 1.55 -24.53
CA HIS A 450 -15.13 2.32 -24.30
C HIS A 450 -14.88 3.83 -24.33
N LEU A 451 -13.76 4.29 -23.80
CA LEU A 451 -13.37 5.71 -23.86
C LEU A 451 -13.13 6.18 -25.28
N GLU A 452 -12.40 5.42 -26.08
CA GLU A 452 -12.07 5.77 -27.47
C GLU A 452 -13.29 5.74 -28.38
N MET A 453 -14.20 4.80 -28.16
CA MET A 453 -15.42 4.62 -28.94
C MET A 453 -16.62 5.41 -28.41
N ASN A 454 -16.43 6.28 -27.40
CA ASN A 454 -17.50 7.03 -26.73
C ASN A 454 -18.69 6.15 -26.29
N LYS A 455 -18.39 4.93 -25.81
CA LYS A 455 -19.39 4.00 -25.29
C LYS A 455 -19.71 4.27 -23.85
N ASN A 456 -20.84 3.71 -23.39
CA ASN A 456 -21.25 3.80 -22.00
C ASN A 456 -20.20 3.16 -21.08
N ILE A 457 -19.84 3.86 -20.00
CA ILE A 457 -18.89 3.42 -18.98
C ILE A 457 -19.66 3.17 -17.70
N ASP A 458 -20.18 1.97 -17.58
CA ASP A 458 -20.75 1.40 -16.37
C ASP A 458 -20.19 -0.02 -16.14
N ARG A 459 -20.40 -0.54 -14.94
CA ARG A 459 -19.86 -1.84 -14.54
C ARG A 459 -20.23 -2.96 -15.53
N ASN A 460 -21.49 -3.04 -15.95
CA ASN A 460 -21.99 -4.13 -16.79
C ASN A 460 -21.47 -4.04 -18.23
N SER A 461 -21.45 -2.84 -18.81
CA SER A 461 -20.97 -2.59 -20.18
C SER A 461 -19.47 -2.92 -20.30
N ILE A 462 -18.66 -2.49 -19.34
CA ILE A 462 -17.23 -2.80 -19.29
C ILE A 462 -17.01 -4.31 -19.09
N ALA A 463 -17.72 -4.93 -18.12
CA ALA A 463 -17.61 -6.37 -17.88
C ALA A 463 -17.98 -7.21 -19.11
N SER A 464 -19.06 -6.86 -19.82
CA SER A 464 -19.45 -7.53 -21.06
C SER A 464 -18.35 -7.45 -22.14
N THR A 465 -17.74 -6.28 -22.31
CA THR A 465 -16.66 -6.08 -23.27
C THR A 465 -15.39 -6.82 -22.86
N ALA A 466 -15.01 -6.78 -21.59
CA ALA A 466 -13.84 -7.51 -21.05
C ALA A 466 -14.00 -9.03 -21.25
N ASN A 467 -15.18 -9.58 -20.96
CA ASN A 467 -15.49 -11.00 -21.18
C ASN A 467 -15.41 -11.39 -22.67
N ARG A 468 -15.87 -10.54 -23.56
CA ARG A 468 -15.74 -10.75 -25.02
C ARG A 468 -14.26 -10.77 -25.46
N PHE A 469 -13.43 -9.84 -24.99
CA PHE A 469 -11.99 -9.82 -25.28
C PHE A 469 -11.31 -11.08 -24.73
N ARG A 470 -11.69 -11.50 -23.50
CA ARG A 470 -11.18 -12.74 -22.90
C ARG A 470 -11.54 -13.97 -23.72
N ALA A 471 -12.80 -14.10 -24.16
CA ALA A 471 -13.26 -15.23 -24.98
C ALA A 471 -12.58 -15.29 -26.35
N ALA A 472 -12.24 -14.13 -26.93
CA ALA A 472 -11.52 -14.02 -28.21
C ALA A 472 -10.01 -14.26 -28.06
N GLY A 473 -9.47 -14.40 -26.84
CA GLY A 473 -8.03 -14.47 -26.60
C GLY A 473 -7.29 -13.17 -26.96
N ASP A 474 -8.03 -12.05 -27.08
CA ASP A 474 -7.51 -10.79 -27.58
C ASP A 474 -6.83 -10.00 -26.47
N LEU A 475 -5.51 -10.18 -26.36
CA LEU A 475 -4.60 -9.44 -25.46
C LEU A 475 -3.72 -8.42 -26.22
N ARG A 476 -3.96 -8.21 -27.50
CA ARG A 476 -3.21 -7.24 -28.33
C ARG A 476 -3.76 -5.84 -28.18
#